data_b56dfb50f62f34d50bd3a46782c78627
#
_entry.id   b56dfb50f62f34d50bd3a46782c78627
#
_cell.length_a   1.000
_cell.length_b   1.000
_cell.length_c   1.000
_cell.angle_alpha   90.00
_cell.angle_beta   90.00
_cell.angle_gamma   90.00
#
_symmetry.space_group_name_H-M   'P 1'
#
loop_
_entity.id
_entity.type
_entity.pdbx_description
1 polymer ?
#
loop_
_entity_poly.entity_id
_entity_poly.type
_entity_poly.pdbx_seq_one_letter_code
_entity_poly.pdbx_strand_id
1 'polypeptide(L)'
;MSAVSCGGANDLGYIVVSEYITPSSGEDVSEALQQLIDANPNRTIYFPDGEYIISKPICTPAEPTLSVALQLSNYAIIRAAEGWSHDEAMIRLGGKNEANNIAVAGSNYYLDGGVIDGSGVATGISIDSGRETVIRNTSIKNTELGIHVKRGANNNSSDCDITGVNIVGNNSPTSVGLLVEGYDNTFSNMRIAAVHTGVELRSQANSLRNIHPLYYGGKDGYDATSCGFLDKAGNNWYEFCYSDEFATGFAIAKDRRSLYNDCFAYWYSNRGEKHVGFKAEGKFNSSVRNLNLGFATHNAAKQNIVLEVGEAGGKGDLTNLHIENESVVTSITHKHYVR
;
A
#
# COMPACT_ATOMS: atom_id res chain seq x y z
N MET A 1 -25.93 16.47 -23.57
CA MET A 1 -24.84 16.00 -24.44
C MET A 1 -25.34 14.76 -25.18
N SER A 2 -25.26 14.72 -26.50
CA SER A 2 -25.66 13.54 -27.28
C SER A 2 -24.65 12.43 -27.05
N ALA A 3 -25.17 11.23 -26.79
CA ALA A 3 -24.33 10.02 -26.71
C ALA A 3 -23.52 9.90 -28.01
N VAL A 4 -22.22 9.97 -27.92
CA VAL A 4 -21.32 9.70 -29.04
C VAL A 4 -21.40 8.21 -29.31
N SER A 5 -21.99 7.81 -30.42
CA SER A 5 -22.00 6.41 -30.87
C SER A 5 -20.57 6.05 -31.27
N CYS A 6 -19.91 5.25 -30.46
CA CYS A 6 -18.62 4.64 -30.80
C CYS A 6 -18.83 3.54 -31.83
N GLY A 7 -18.45 3.76 -33.06
CA GLY A 7 -18.59 2.78 -34.12
C GLY A 7 -18.00 3.24 -35.45
N GLY A 8 -16.77 3.74 -35.43
CA GLY A 8 -15.98 4.02 -36.64
C GLY A 8 -14.92 2.96 -36.85
N ALA A 9 -14.46 2.78 -38.09
CA ALA A 9 -13.42 1.83 -38.48
C ALA A 9 -12.05 2.02 -37.79
N ASN A 10 -11.93 3.00 -36.88
CA ASN A 10 -10.75 3.34 -36.09
C ASN A 10 -10.94 3.28 -34.57
N ASP A 11 -11.96 2.57 -34.07
CA ASP A 11 -12.13 2.37 -32.63
C ASP A 11 -10.99 1.50 -32.09
N LEU A 12 -10.01 2.14 -31.42
CA LEU A 12 -8.86 1.49 -30.83
C LEU A 12 -9.17 0.80 -29.48
N GLY A 13 -10.43 0.80 -29.07
CA GLY A 13 -10.89 0.15 -27.81
C GLY A 13 -10.67 0.98 -26.56
N TYR A 14 -10.18 2.22 -26.66
CA TYR A 14 -10.02 3.13 -25.51
C TYR A 14 -10.54 4.54 -25.83
N ILE A 15 -10.83 5.27 -24.75
CA ILE A 15 -11.32 6.66 -24.77
C ILE A 15 -10.18 7.56 -24.30
N VAL A 16 -9.83 8.56 -25.09
CA VAL A 16 -8.76 9.52 -24.76
C VAL A 16 -9.37 10.70 -24.02
N VAL A 17 -8.94 10.91 -22.75
CA VAL A 17 -9.49 11.95 -21.88
C VAL A 17 -9.36 13.36 -22.48
N SER A 18 -8.24 13.67 -23.18
CA SER A 18 -8.00 14.98 -23.76
C SER A 18 -8.95 15.37 -24.91
N GLU A 19 -9.74 14.44 -25.42
CA GLU A 19 -10.81 14.74 -26.39
C GLU A 19 -12.04 15.37 -25.73
N TYR A 20 -12.18 15.27 -24.39
CA TYR A 20 -13.32 15.72 -23.62
C TYR A 20 -12.95 16.74 -22.53
N ILE A 21 -11.73 16.65 -22.02
CA ILE A 21 -11.24 17.41 -20.86
C ILE A 21 -9.87 17.96 -21.21
N THR A 22 -9.66 19.26 -21.11
CA THR A 22 -8.35 19.87 -21.37
C THR A 22 -7.38 19.57 -20.22
N PRO A 23 -6.28 18.84 -20.47
CA PRO A 23 -5.25 18.63 -19.46
C PRO A 23 -4.63 19.95 -19.00
N SER A 24 -4.22 20.04 -17.75
CA SER A 24 -3.57 21.23 -17.17
C SER A 24 -4.37 22.55 -17.31
N SER A 25 -5.69 22.47 -17.34
CA SER A 25 -6.57 23.65 -17.38
C SER A 25 -6.55 24.45 -16.08
N GLY A 26 -6.15 23.82 -14.98
CA GLY A 26 -6.27 24.39 -13.62
C GLY A 26 -7.67 24.30 -13.03
N GLU A 27 -8.63 23.75 -13.75
CA GLU A 27 -10.01 23.58 -13.32
C GLU A 27 -10.26 22.22 -12.65
N ASP A 28 -11.27 22.15 -11.79
CA ASP A 28 -11.76 20.88 -11.25
C ASP A 28 -12.47 20.08 -12.35
N VAL A 29 -11.96 18.89 -12.62
CA VAL A 29 -12.49 17.99 -13.66
C VAL A 29 -13.20 16.76 -13.11
N SER A 30 -13.46 16.71 -11.79
CA SER A 30 -14.05 15.54 -11.12
C SER A 30 -15.32 15.05 -11.78
N GLU A 31 -16.27 15.96 -11.98
CA GLU A 31 -17.60 15.64 -12.52
C GLU A 31 -17.51 15.17 -13.98
N ALA A 32 -16.68 15.85 -14.78
CA ALA A 32 -16.48 15.48 -16.19
C ALA A 32 -15.80 14.13 -16.33
N LEU A 33 -14.80 13.82 -15.50
CA LEU A 33 -14.14 12.50 -15.46
C LEU A 33 -15.11 11.41 -15.04
N GLN A 34 -15.91 11.65 -13.98
CA GLN A 34 -16.88 10.64 -13.54
C GLN A 34 -17.94 10.37 -14.62
N GLN A 35 -18.44 11.41 -15.28
CA GLN A 35 -19.38 11.25 -16.40
C GLN A 35 -18.75 10.50 -17.58
N LEU A 36 -17.48 10.74 -17.88
CA LEU A 36 -16.77 10.04 -18.93
C LEU A 36 -16.65 8.53 -18.63
N ILE A 37 -16.30 8.19 -17.39
CA ILE A 37 -16.23 6.81 -16.90
C ILE A 37 -17.62 6.13 -17.00
N ASP A 38 -18.65 6.80 -16.51
CA ASP A 38 -20.01 6.26 -16.47
C ASP A 38 -20.62 6.02 -17.87
N ALA A 39 -20.24 6.86 -18.83
CA ALA A 39 -20.72 6.75 -20.21
C ALA A 39 -20.00 5.67 -21.04
N ASN A 40 -18.88 5.13 -20.54
CA ASN A 40 -18.01 4.24 -21.32
C ASN A 40 -17.72 2.92 -20.58
N PRO A 41 -18.74 2.11 -20.27
CA PRO A 41 -18.51 0.80 -19.66
C PRO A 41 -17.72 -0.12 -20.62
N ASN A 42 -16.91 -1.01 -20.03
CA ASN A 42 -16.06 -1.97 -20.74
C ASN A 42 -15.01 -1.31 -21.66
N ARG A 43 -14.54 -0.12 -21.30
CA ARG A 43 -13.51 0.60 -22.03
C ARG A 43 -12.30 0.91 -21.14
N THR A 44 -11.17 1.14 -21.79
CA THR A 44 -10.01 1.78 -21.17
C THR A 44 -10.14 3.29 -21.32
N ILE A 45 -10.05 4.01 -20.22
CA ILE A 45 -9.97 5.47 -20.20
C ILE A 45 -8.50 5.86 -20.13
N TYR A 46 -7.97 6.44 -21.21
CA TYR A 46 -6.57 6.83 -21.32
C TYR A 46 -6.38 8.30 -20.99
N PHE A 47 -5.48 8.58 -20.04
CA PHE A 47 -5.09 9.93 -19.61
C PHE A 47 -3.76 10.30 -20.26
N PRO A 48 -3.74 11.19 -21.26
CA PRO A 48 -2.50 11.79 -21.77
C PRO A 48 -1.77 12.61 -20.73
N ASP A 49 -0.53 13.01 -21.03
CA ASP A 49 0.28 13.89 -20.19
C ASP A 49 -0.49 15.15 -19.80
N GLY A 50 -0.32 15.58 -18.58
CA GLY A 50 -0.91 16.78 -18.01
C GLY A 50 -1.49 16.55 -16.62
N GLU A 51 -1.99 17.63 -16.04
CA GLU A 51 -2.58 17.62 -14.72
C GLU A 51 -4.11 17.63 -14.79
N TYR A 52 -4.72 16.79 -13.97
CA TYR A 52 -6.16 16.63 -13.82
C TYR A 52 -6.52 16.84 -12.35
N ILE A 53 -7.02 18.03 -12.02
CA ILE A 53 -7.38 18.39 -10.64
C ILE A 53 -8.76 17.84 -10.34
N ILE A 54 -8.89 17.12 -9.22
CA ILE A 54 -10.16 16.57 -8.76
C ILE A 54 -10.47 17.02 -7.33
N SER A 55 -11.69 17.50 -7.09
CA SER A 55 -12.20 17.88 -5.76
C SER A 55 -13.06 16.77 -5.13
N LYS A 56 -13.39 15.73 -5.87
CA LYS A 56 -14.23 14.59 -5.43
C LYS A 56 -13.62 13.26 -5.88
N PRO A 57 -13.89 12.17 -5.15
CA PRO A 57 -13.51 10.83 -5.57
C PRO A 57 -13.98 10.47 -6.99
N ILE A 58 -13.12 9.79 -7.73
CA ILE A 58 -13.44 9.16 -9.00
C ILE A 58 -13.68 7.67 -8.75
N CYS A 59 -14.83 7.14 -9.17
CA CYS A 59 -15.23 5.76 -8.91
C CYS A 59 -15.38 4.96 -10.19
N THR A 60 -14.77 3.78 -10.25
CA THR A 60 -15.13 2.78 -11.27
C THR A 60 -16.30 1.93 -10.78
N PRO A 61 -17.11 1.34 -11.70
CA PRO A 61 -18.24 0.50 -11.32
C PRO A 61 -17.78 -0.75 -10.57
N ALA A 62 -18.55 -1.16 -9.55
CA ALA A 62 -18.36 -2.43 -8.88
C ALA A 62 -18.90 -3.63 -9.69
N GLU A 63 -19.79 -3.37 -10.62
CA GLU A 63 -20.40 -4.41 -11.48
C GLU A 63 -19.39 -4.90 -12.53
N PRO A 64 -19.01 -6.20 -12.52
CA PRO A 64 -17.98 -6.73 -13.42
C PRO A 64 -18.29 -6.57 -14.92
N THR A 65 -19.57 -6.57 -15.27
CA THR A 65 -20.01 -6.40 -16.66
C THR A 65 -19.89 -4.95 -17.15
N LEU A 66 -19.59 -4.02 -16.25
CA LEU A 66 -19.40 -2.59 -16.52
C LEU A 66 -17.96 -2.13 -16.22
N SER A 67 -17.02 -3.05 -16.14
CA SER A 67 -15.62 -2.80 -15.78
C SER A 67 -15.00 -1.66 -16.62
N VAL A 68 -14.20 -0.83 -15.99
CA VAL A 68 -13.47 0.27 -16.64
C VAL A 68 -12.01 0.23 -16.20
N ALA A 69 -11.10 0.28 -17.17
CA ALA A 69 -9.68 0.41 -16.90
C ALA A 69 -9.24 1.89 -16.99
N LEU A 70 -8.41 2.34 -16.05
CA LEU A 70 -7.79 3.66 -16.05
C LEU A 70 -6.32 3.49 -16.43
N GLN A 71 -5.91 4.02 -17.56
CA GLN A 71 -4.52 3.98 -18.03
C GLN A 71 -3.97 5.40 -18.12
N LEU A 72 -2.90 5.66 -17.39
CA LEU A 72 -2.27 6.97 -17.32
C LEU A 72 -0.92 6.96 -18.02
N SER A 73 -0.65 7.97 -18.84
CA SER A 73 0.70 8.26 -19.30
C SER A 73 1.63 8.53 -18.12
N ASN A 74 2.93 8.35 -18.27
CA ASN A 74 3.91 8.58 -17.20
C ASN A 74 3.87 10.00 -16.61
N TYR A 75 3.44 10.98 -17.39
CA TYR A 75 3.32 12.39 -16.97
C TYR A 75 1.87 12.84 -16.80
N ALA A 76 0.92 11.92 -16.79
CA ALA A 76 -0.44 12.21 -16.36
C ALA A 76 -0.49 12.24 -14.84
N ILE A 77 -0.98 13.33 -14.27
CA ILE A 77 -1.08 13.57 -12.82
C ILE A 77 -2.55 13.79 -12.47
N ILE A 78 -3.12 12.92 -11.66
CA ILE A 78 -4.41 13.18 -11.02
C ILE A 78 -4.10 13.74 -9.63
N ARG A 79 -4.51 14.99 -9.38
CA ARG A 79 -4.20 15.70 -8.14
C ARG A 79 -5.45 16.06 -7.35
N ALA A 80 -5.41 15.87 -6.03
CA ALA A 80 -6.43 16.37 -5.14
C ALA A 80 -6.43 17.91 -5.14
N ALA A 81 -7.60 18.51 -5.32
CA ALA A 81 -7.78 19.97 -5.26
C ALA A 81 -7.45 20.51 -3.87
N GLU A 82 -7.09 21.78 -3.81
CA GLU A 82 -6.98 22.51 -2.54
C GLU A 82 -8.33 22.45 -1.80
N GLY A 83 -8.31 22.12 -0.51
CA GLY A 83 -9.52 21.95 0.29
C GLY A 83 -10.19 20.58 0.15
N TRP A 84 -9.50 19.57 -0.35
CA TRP A 84 -9.98 18.18 -0.30
C TRP A 84 -10.44 17.80 1.11
N SER A 85 -11.70 17.36 1.24
CA SER A 85 -12.33 17.07 2.54
C SER A 85 -13.07 15.73 2.58
N HIS A 86 -12.75 14.83 1.63
CA HIS A 86 -13.33 13.50 1.58
C HIS A 86 -12.47 12.50 2.37
N ASP A 87 -13.13 11.63 3.13
CA ASP A 87 -12.49 10.50 3.80
C ASP A 87 -12.17 9.35 2.84
N GLU A 88 -12.85 9.31 1.69
CA GLU A 88 -12.62 8.32 0.65
C GLU A 88 -11.37 8.63 -0.18
N ALA A 89 -10.85 7.59 -0.83
CA ALA A 89 -9.72 7.71 -1.74
C ALA A 89 -10.07 8.55 -2.98
N MET A 90 -9.05 9.20 -3.54
CA MET A 90 -9.16 9.94 -4.81
C MET A 90 -9.65 9.05 -5.96
N ILE A 91 -9.10 7.84 -6.05
CA ILE A 91 -9.48 6.84 -7.04
C ILE A 91 -10.04 5.63 -6.29
N ARG A 92 -11.30 5.31 -6.54
CA ARG A 92 -12.02 4.22 -5.90
C ARG A 92 -12.34 3.14 -6.93
N LEU A 93 -11.51 2.11 -6.97
CA LEU A 93 -11.71 0.98 -7.88
C LEU A 93 -12.82 0.08 -7.32
N GLY A 94 -13.88 -0.10 -8.11
CA GLY A 94 -15.09 -0.78 -7.66
C GLY A 94 -15.88 0.00 -6.60
N GLY A 95 -15.73 1.33 -6.51
CA GLY A 95 -16.38 2.18 -5.52
C GLY A 95 -17.81 2.56 -5.84
N LYS A 96 -18.22 2.47 -7.11
CA LYS A 96 -19.60 2.75 -7.50
C LYS A 96 -20.48 1.50 -7.33
N ASN A 97 -21.54 1.64 -6.53
CA ASN A 97 -22.44 0.52 -6.19
C ASN A 97 -21.75 -0.62 -5.41
N GLU A 98 -20.92 -0.31 -4.44
CA GLU A 98 -20.18 -1.27 -3.59
C GLU A 98 -21.09 -2.36 -2.95
N ALA A 99 -22.38 -2.06 -2.76
CA ALA A 99 -23.35 -3.02 -2.21
C ALA A 99 -23.60 -4.23 -3.11
N ASN A 100 -23.23 -4.17 -4.37
CA ASN A 100 -23.34 -5.29 -5.29
C ASN A 100 -22.33 -6.36 -4.89
N ASN A 101 -22.82 -7.58 -4.72
CA ASN A 101 -21.95 -8.72 -4.42
C ASN A 101 -21.19 -9.14 -5.68
N ILE A 102 -19.89 -8.96 -5.68
CA ILE A 102 -19.02 -9.35 -6.78
C ILE A 102 -18.37 -10.70 -6.45
N ALA A 103 -19.15 -11.74 -6.49
CA ALA A 103 -18.65 -13.11 -6.35
C ALA A 103 -18.06 -13.67 -7.67
N VAL A 104 -18.18 -12.92 -8.76
CA VAL A 104 -17.74 -13.35 -10.10
C VAL A 104 -16.29 -12.98 -10.30
N ALA A 105 -15.46 -13.94 -10.70
CA ALA A 105 -14.09 -13.71 -11.12
C ALA A 105 -14.01 -12.79 -12.35
N GLY A 106 -12.89 -12.08 -12.53
CA GLY A 106 -12.65 -11.24 -13.71
C GLY A 106 -13.23 -9.83 -13.63
N SER A 107 -13.38 -9.28 -12.45
CA SER A 107 -13.79 -7.87 -12.26
C SER A 107 -12.74 -6.85 -12.68
N ASN A 108 -11.79 -7.17 -13.43
CA ASN A 108 -10.62 -6.44 -13.98
C ASN A 108 -10.67 -4.90 -13.89
N TYR A 109 -10.69 -4.36 -12.68
CA TYR A 109 -10.48 -2.93 -12.48
C TYR A 109 -8.99 -2.66 -12.56
N TYR A 110 -8.55 -2.06 -13.67
CA TYR A 110 -7.17 -1.68 -13.86
C TYR A 110 -6.92 -0.25 -13.47
N LEU A 111 -5.79 -0.03 -12.80
CA LEU A 111 -5.13 1.27 -12.80
C LEU A 111 -3.67 1.03 -13.18
N ASP A 112 -3.21 1.64 -14.26
CA ASP A 112 -1.87 1.46 -14.80
C ASP A 112 -1.23 2.81 -15.12
N GLY A 113 -0.01 3.04 -14.59
CA GLY A 113 0.80 4.21 -14.89
C GLY A 113 0.46 5.48 -14.12
N GLY A 114 1.11 6.56 -14.50
CA GLY A 114 0.90 7.93 -14.03
C GLY A 114 1.21 8.23 -12.58
N VAL A 115 0.71 9.37 -12.14
CA VAL A 115 0.91 9.91 -10.79
C VAL A 115 -0.43 10.24 -10.15
N ILE A 116 -0.63 9.78 -8.92
CA ILE A 116 -1.76 10.18 -8.06
C ILE A 116 -1.18 11.03 -6.93
N ASP A 117 -1.51 12.31 -6.90
CA ASP A 117 -0.97 13.28 -5.93
C ASP A 117 -2.07 13.70 -4.94
N GLY A 118 -1.95 13.26 -3.70
CA GLY A 118 -2.91 13.53 -2.62
C GLY A 118 -2.81 14.91 -1.99
N SER A 119 -1.94 15.79 -2.49
CA SER A 119 -1.74 17.16 -1.96
C SER A 119 -1.48 17.23 -0.44
N GLY A 120 -1.00 16.15 0.15
CA GLY A 120 -0.68 16.04 1.58
C GLY A 120 -1.86 15.67 2.49
N VAL A 121 -3.06 15.51 1.97
CA VAL A 121 -4.29 15.33 2.78
C VAL A 121 -5.16 14.16 2.33
N ALA A 122 -5.12 13.75 1.06
CA ALA A 122 -6.02 12.74 0.53
C ALA A 122 -5.47 11.32 0.68
N THR A 123 -6.37 10.34 0.72
CA THR A 123 -6.07 8.94 0.43
C THR A 123 -5.91 8.76 -1.08
N GLY A 124 -4.85 8.07 -1.52
CA GLY A 124 -4.57 7.94 -2.96
C GLY A 124 -5.56 7.05 -3.69
N ILE A 125 -5.45 5.73 -3.50
CA ILE A 125 -6.24 4.74 -4.22
C ILE A 125 -6.91 3.80 -3.23
N SER A 126 -8.15 3.40 -3.51
CA SER A 126 -8.77 2.27 -2.82
C SER A 126 -9.30 1.22 -3.80
N ILE A 127 -9.25 -0.04 -3.37
CA ILE A 127 -10.02 -1.13 -3.95
C ILE A 127 -11.20 -1.34 -3.00
N ASP A 128 -12.36 -0.83 -3.35
CA ASP A 128 -13.53 -0.80 -2.46
C ASP A 128 -14.27 -2.12 -2.47
N SER A 129 -14.43 -2.72 -3.63
CA SER A 129 -14.94 -4.06 -3.80
C SER A 129 -14.48 -4.62 -5.16
N GLY A 130 -14.10 -5.87 -5.18
CA GLY A 130 -13.69 -6.50 -6.44
C GLY A 130 -12.81 -7.71 -6.22
N ARG A 131 -12.78 -8.54 -7.24
CA ARG A 131 -11.84 -9.66 -7.37
C ARG A 131 -10.93 -9.40 -8.56
N GLU A 132 -9.69 -9.89 -8.46
CA GLU A 132 -8.74 -9.82 -9.57
C GLU A 132 -8.45 -8.38 -10.04
N THR A 133 -8.51 -7.42 -9.12
CA THR A 133 -8.17 -6.01 -9.41
C THR A 133 -6.66 -5.86 -9.57
N VAL A 134 -6.23 -5.10 -10.58
CA VAL A 134 -4.82 -4.88 -10.88
C VAL A 134 -4.47 -3.39 -10.74
N ILE A 135 -3.42 -3.10 -9.95
CA ILE A 135 -2.76 -1.78 -9.90
C ILE A 135 -1.28 -1.97 -10.21
N ARG A 136 -0.77 -1.22 -11.19
CA ARG A 136 0.63 -1.37 -11.57
C ARG A 136 1.27 -0.08 -12.10
N ASN A 137 2.60 0.00 -11.99
CA ASN A 137 3.43 1.06 -12.57
C ASN A 137 3.02 2.49 -12.16
N THR A 138 2.33 2.64 -11.03
CA THR A 138 1.76 3.91 -10.58
C THR A 138 2.64 4.54 -9.49
N SER A 139 2.80 5.86 -9.55
CA SER A 139 3.44 6.67 -8.50
C SER A 139 2.35 7.38 -7.68
N ILE A 140 2.31 7.13 -6.38
CA ILE A 140 1.37 7.76 -5.45
C ILE A 140 2.17 8.69 -4.55
N LYS A 141 1.76 9.96 -4.44
CA LYS A 141 2.54 10.99 -3.76
C LYS A 141 1.70 11.82 -2.81
N ASN A 142 2.34 12.31 -1.76
CA ASN A 142 1.76 13.26 -0.82
C ASN A 142 0.42 12.80 -0.26
N THR A 143 0.31 11.53 0.15
CA THR A 143 -0.94 10.94 0.65
C THR A 143 -0.84 10.63 2.15
N GLU A 144 -1.95 10.76 2.86
CA GLU A 144 -2.10 10.25 4.23
C GLU A 144 -2.14 8.71 4.23
N LEU A 145 -2.89 8.14 3.29
CA LEU A 145 -2.95 6.71 3.02
C LEU A 145 -2.72 6.48 1.53
N GLY A 146 -1.67 5.71 1.20
CA GLY A 146 -1.30 5.47 -0.19
C GLY A 146 -2.32 4.59 -0.91
N ILE A 147 -2.43 3.32 -0.50
CA ILE A 147 -3.39 2.35 -1.04
C ILE A 147 -4.17 1.71 0.10
N HIS A 148 -5.49 1.62 -0.06
CA HIS A 148 -6.40 0.93 0.83
C HIS A 148 -7.11 -0.22 0.09
N VAL A 149 -6.75 -1.46 0.39
CA VAL A 149 -7.51 -2.63 -0.08
C VAL A 149 -8.58 -2.92 0.96
N LYS A 150 -9.80 -2.45 0.71
CA LYS A 150 -10.90 -2.47 1.68
C LYS A 150 -11.53 -3.85 1.84
N ARG A 151 -12.16 -4.04 2.96
CA ARG A 151 -13.13 -5.10 3.18
C ARG A 151 -14.49 -4.65 2.65
N GLY A 152 -14.77 -4.90 1.37
CA GLY A 152 -16.04 -4.48 0.75
C GLY A 152 -17.29 -4.97 1.49
N ALA A 153 -18.43 -4.35 1.22
CA ALA A 153 -19.69 -4.56 1.94
C ALA A 153 -20.21 -6.02 1.88
N ASN A 154 -20.09 -6.68 0.74
CA ASN A 154 -20.61 -8.03 0.52
C ASN A 154 -19.53 -9.05 0.21
N ASN A 155 -18.34 -8.59 -0.12
CA ASN A 155 -17.19 -9.44 -0.39
C ASN A 155 -15.93 -8.66 -0.10
N ASN A 156 -14.93 -9.28 0.49
CA ASN A 156 -13.64 -8.65 0.66
C ASN A 156 -13.00 -8.46 -0.70
N SER A 157 -12.25 -7.39 -0.89
CA SER A 157 -11.38 -7.28 -2.05
C SER A 157 -10.36 -8.40 -2.00
N SER A 158 -10.37 -9.25 -3.00
CA SER A 158 -9.57 -10.48 -3.03
C SER A 158 -8.95 -10.73 -4.39
N ASP A 159 -7.93 -11.60 -4.40
CA ASP A 159 -7.21 -11.99 -5.61
C ASP A 159 -6.64 -10.79 -6.40
N CYS A 160 -6.42 -9.66 -5.72
CA CYS A 160 -5.85 -8.46 -6.35
C CYS A 160 -4.34 -8.62 -6.55
N ASP A 161 -3.83 -8.02 -7.64
CA ASP A 161 -2.39 -7.95 -7.93
C ASP A 161 -1.94 -6.48 -7.98
N ILE A 162 -1.10 -6.09 -7.02
CA ILE A 162 -0.55 -4.73 -6.93
C ILE A 162 0.98 -4.82 -7.08
N THR A 163 1.49 -4.28 -8.18
CA THR A 163 2.90 -4.46 -8.53
C THR A 163 3.55 -3.21 -9.14
N GLY A 164 4.85 -3.02 -8.86
CA GLY A 164 5.62 -1.92 -9.45
C GLY A 164 5.13 -0.53 -9.02
N VAL A 165 4.60 -0.40 -7.82
CA VAL A 165 4.05 0.85 -7.29
C VAL A 165 5.03 1.56 -6.37
N ASN A 166 5.17 2.89 -6.55
CA ASN A 166 5.94 3.74 -5.65
C ASN A 166 5.00 4.65 -4.86
N ILE A 167 5.11 4.61 -3.53
CA ILE A 167 4.31 5.43 -2.62
C ILE A 167 5.22 6.38 -1.85
N VAL A 168 4.90 7.66 -1.85
CA VAL A 168 5.51 8.66 -0.97
C VAL A 168 4.38 9.32 -0.17
N GLY A 169 4.32 9.05 1.11
CA GLY A 169 3.30 9.63 2.00
C GLY A 169 3.55 11.10 2.33
N ASN A 170 2.73 11.63 3.21
CA ASN A 170 2.83 13.00 3.73
C ASN A 170 3.68 13.11 5.01
N ASN A 171 4.28 11.98 5.44
CA ASN A 171 5.12 11.89 6.63
C ASN A 171 4.42 12.25 7.95
N SER A 172 3.09 12.19 8.01
CA SER A 172 2.33 12.39 9.24
C SER A 172 2.46 11.20 10.19
N PRO A 173 2.21 11.37 11.51
CA PRO A 173 2.27 10.27 12.48
C PRO A 173 1.16 9.22 12.31
N THR A 174 0.19 9.47 11.46
CA THR A 174 -0.93 8.55 11.14
C THR A 174 -0.83 7.96 9.74
N SER A 175 0.13 8.41 8.93
CA SER A 175 0.24 7.99 7.54
C SER A 175 0.59 6.52 7.37
N VAL A 176 -0.06 5.88 6.39
CA VAL A 176 0.13 4.47 6.04
C VAL A 176 0.39 4.35 4.54
N GLY A 177 1.40 3.56 4.16
CA GLY A 177 1.67 3.33 2.74
C GLY A 177 0.64 2.40 2.10
N LEU A 178 0.51 1.19 2.65
CA LEU A 178 -0.42 0.16 2.19
C LEU A 178 -1.22 -0.39 3.37
N LEU A 179 -2.55 -0.22 3.32
CA LEU A 179 -3.49 -0.81 4.28
C LEU A 179 -4.32 -1.90 3.60
N VAL A 180 -4.31 -3.12 4.17
CA VAL A 180 -4.99 -4.28 3.57
C VAL A 180 -6.00 -4.87 4.55
N GLU A 181 -7.27 -4.82 4.17
CA GLU A 181 -8.40 -5.44 4.87
C GLU A 181 -9.01 -6.57 4.05
N GLY A 182 -8.64 -6.69 2.76
CA GLY A 182 -8.97 -7.80 1.88
C GLY A 182 -8.03 -9.00 2.06
N TYR A 183 -8.36 -10.15 1.47
CA TYR A 183 -7.62 -11.40 1.59
C TYR A 183 -7.23 -11.99 0.23
N ASP A 184 -6.30 -12.95 0.23
CA ASP A 184 -5.79 -13.64 -0.98
C ASP A 184 -5.13 -12.69 -2.01
N ASN A 185 -4.59 -11.54 -1.59
CA ASN A 185 -4.00 -10.56 -2.47
C ASN A 185 -2.48 -10.75 -2.61
N THR A 186 -1.95 -10.34 -3.75
CA THR A 186 -0.51 -10.32 -4.04
C THR A 186 -0.01 -8.89 -4.17
N PHE A 187 1.05 -8.58 -3.43
CA PHE A 187 1.74 -7.28 -3.46
C PHE A 187 3.21 -7.52 -3.80
N SER A 188 3.72 -6.85 -4.83
CA SER A 188 5.10 -7.06 -5.22
C SER A 188 5.80 -5.83 -5.78
N ASN A 189 7.14 -5.78 -5.63
CA ASN A 189 7.99 -4.76 -6.24
C ASN A 189 7.55 -3.32 -5.91
N MET A 190 7.29 -3.05 -4.63
CA MET A 190 6.83 -1.73 -4.17
C MET A 190 7.93 -0.99 -3.41
N ARG A 191 7.95 0.33 -3.57
CA ARG A 191 8.71 1.26 -2.73
C ARG A 191 7.74 2.15 -1.99
N ILE A 192 7.93 2.27 -0.67
CA ILE A 192 7.05 3.06 0.19
C ILE A 192 7.93 3.97 1.02
N ALA A 193 7.71 5.27 0.99
CA ALA A 193 8.54 6.21 1.71
C ALA A 193 7.71 7.29 2.41
N ALA A 194 8.30 7.95 3.42
CA ALA A 194 7.70 9.06 4.14
C ALA A 194 6.31 8.72 4.71
N VAL A 195 6.21 7.58 5.39
CA VAL A 195 4.99 7.12 6.08
C VAL A 195 5.35 6.68 7.50
N HIS A 196 4.40 6.76 8.43
CA HIS A 196 4.56 6.24 9.79
C HIS A 196 4.49 4.70 9.83
N THR A 197 3.60 4.11 9.05
CA THR A 197 3.50 2.65 8.89
C THR A 197 3.65 2.29 7.42
N GLY A 198 4.64 1.47 7.10
CA GLY A 198 4.88 1.05 5.72
C GLY A 198 3.73 0.23 5.15
N VAL A 199 3.50 -0.93 5.75
CA VAL A 199 2.43 -1.86 5.40
C VAL A 199 1.68 -2.28 6.65
N GLU A 200 0.36 -2.19 6.63
CA GLU A 200 -0.53 -2.70 7.68
C GLU A 200 -1.49 -3.75 7.12
N LEU A 201 -1.40 -4.98 7.61
CA LEU A 201 -2.31 -6.07 7.25
C LEU A 201 -3.33 -6.30 8.36
N ARG A 202 -4.61 -6.12 8.04
CA ARG A 202 -5.76 -6.42 8.92
C ARG A 202 -6.51 -7.66 8.48
N SER A 203 -6.02 -8.35 7.45
CA SER A 203 -6.60 -9.58 6.91
C SER A 203 -5.49 -10.59 6.59
N GLN A 204 -5.88 -11.83 6.31
CA GLN A 204 -5.01 -12.99 6.14
C GLN A 204 -4.88 -13.41 4.67
N ALA A 205 -4.02 -14.38 4.42
CA ALA A 205 -3.78 -15.00 3.12
C ALA A 205 -3.21 -14.04 2.05
N ASN A 206 -2.54 -12.96 2.49
CA ASN A 206 -1.89 -12.03 1.59
C ASN A 206 -0.40 -12.38 1.41
N SER A 207 0.09 -12.23 0.19
CA SER A 207 1.49 -12.45 -0.19
C SER A 207 2.19 -11.12 -0.49
N LEU A 208 3.31 -10.88 0.19
CA LEU A 208 4.13 -9.69 0.05
C LEU A 208 5.53 -10.07 -0.43
N ARG A 209 5.96 -9.53 -1.56
CA ARG A 209 7.27 -9.84 -2.13
C ARG A 209 8.01 -8.60 -2.60
N ASN A 210 9.27 -8.45 -2.18
CA ASN A 210 10.13 -7.33 -2.57
C ASN A 210 9.47 -5.97 -2.34
N ILE A 211 8.99 -5.76 -1.11
CA ILE A 211 8.42 -4.49 -0.67
C ILE A 211 9.41 -3.80 0.25
N HIS A 212 9.68 -2.53 -0.01
CA HIS A 212 10.67 -1.75 0.70
C HIS A 212 10.06 -0.45 1.26
N PRO A 213 9.55 -0.45 2.50
CA PRO A 213 9.22 0.78 3.20
C PRO A 213 10.46 1.44 3.82
N LEU A 214 10.51 2.77 3.73
CA LEU A 214 11.54 3.65 4.29
C LEU A 214 10.92 4.77 5.12
N TYR A 215 11.36 4.89 6.37
CA TYR A 215 10.95 5.93 7.30
C TYR A 215 11.89 7.14 7.25
N TYR A 216 11.37 8.33 7.00
CA TYR A 216 12.18 9.55 6.96
C TYR A 216 12.27 10.32 8.29
N GLY A 217 11.87 9.71 9.40
CA GLY A 217 11.97 10.30 10.73
C GLY A 217 10.72 11.06 11.17
N GLY A 218 9.64 11.01 10.40
CA GLY A 218 8.38 11.68 10.70
C GLY A 218 8.41 13.20 10.51
N LYS A 219 7.25 13.82 10.33
CA LYS A 219 7.09 15.26 10.16
C LYS A 219 7.50 16.03 11.41
N ASP A 220 7.19 15.46 12.58
CA ASP A 220 7.44 16.05 13.89
C ASP A 220 8.68 15.44 14.58
N GLY A 221 9.51 14.69 13.87
CA GLY A 221 10.68 13.99 14.37
C GLY A 221 10.49 12.46 14.40
N TYR A 222 11.44 11.76 15.02
CA TYR A 222 11.41 10.31 15.13
C TYR A 222 10.26 9.84 16.03
N ASP A 223 9.43 8.92 15.51
CA ASP A 223 8.34 8.29 16.24
C ASP A 223 8.69 6.85 16.61
N ALA A 224 8.75 6.59 17.92
CA ALA A 224 9.05 5.26 18.48
C ALA A 224 7.98 4.21 18.19
N THR A 225 6.82 4.61 17.67
CA THR A 225 5.73 3.72 17.27
C THR A 225 5.72 3.38 15.79
N SER A 226 6.60 3.99 14.99
CA SER A 226 6.72 3.72 13.55
C SER A 226 7.05 2.26 13.26
N CYS A 227 6.44 1.70 12.22
CA CYS A 227 6.59 0.28 11.89
C CYS A 227 6.69 0.06 10.38
N GLY A 228 7.69 -0.73 9.95
CA GLY A 228 7.83 -1.09 8.54
C GLY A 228 6.71 -2.01 8.05
N PHE A 229 6.50 -3.12 8.77
CA PHE A 229 5.46 -4.11 8.46
C PHE A 229 4.71 -4.48 9.74
N LEU A 230 3.42 -4.14 9.77
CA LEU A 230 2.53 -4.41 10.91
C LEU A 230 1.45 -5.42 10.51
N ASP A 231 1.59 -6.66 10.98
CA ASP A 231 0.64 -7.74 10.73
C ASP A 231 -0.31 -7.92 11.91
N LYS A 232 -1.54 -7.42 11.78
CA LYS A 232 -2.59 -7.53 12.81
C LYS A 232 -3.43 -8.80 12.68
N ALA A 233 -3.36 -9.50 11.55
CA ALA A 233 -4.23 -10.64 11.26
C ALA A 233 -3.54 -12.00 11.34
N GLY A 234 -2.28 -12.08 10.92
CA GLY A 234 -1.57 -13.34 10.78
C GLY A 234 -1.95 -14.12 9.51
N ASN A 235 -1.33 -15.30 9.33
CA ASN A 235 -1.48 -16.16 8.16
C ASN A 235 -1.17 -15.44 6.83
N ASN A 236 -0.15 -14.59 6.83
CA ASN A 236 0.37 -13.90 5.66
C ASN A 236 1.80 -14.38 5.33
N TRP A 237 2.26 -14.10 4.12
CA TRP A 237 3.57 -14.50 3.61
C TRP A 237 4.39 -13.28 3.22
N TYR A 238 5.62 -13.18 3.75
CA TYR A 238 6.59 -12.12 3.46
C TYR A 238 7.84 -12.75 2.86
N GLU A 239 8.24 -12.27 1.67
CA GLU A 239 9.43 -12.73 0.97
C GLU A 239 10.23 -11.55 0.44
N PHE A 240 11.54 -11.50 0.72
CA PHE A 240 12.43 -10.40 0.31
C PHE A 240 11.95 -9.01 0.71
N CYS A 241 11.20 -8.89 1.80
CA CYS A 241 10.72 -7.61 2.29
C CYS A 241 11.79 -6.90 3.11
N TYR A 242 11.94 -5.58 2.89
CA TYR A 242 12.99 -4.79 3.50
C TYR A 242 12.41 -3.58 4.23
N SER A 243 12.58 -3.52 5.54
CA SER A 243 12.20 -2.38 6.38
C SER A 243 13.42 -1.49 6.66
N ASP A 244 13.30 -0.19 6.38
CA ASP A 244 14.40 0.75 6.52
C ASP A 244 14.04 1.90 7.48
N GLU A 245 14.86 2.12 8.52
CA GLU A 245 14.80 3.23 9.49
C GLU A 245 13.55 3.30 10.40
N PHE A 246 12.61 2.37 10.37
CA PHE A 246 11.47 2.36 11.30
C PHE A 246 11.88 1.96 12.72
N ALA A 247 11.16 2.44 13.75
CA ALA A 247 11.38 2.00 15.13
C ALA A 247 11.25 0.47 15.27
N THR A 248 10.30 -0.13 14.56
CA THR A 248 10.12 -1.57 14.46
C THR A 248 10.15 -2.02 13.00
N GLY A 249 11.03 -2.95 12.65
CA GLY A 249 11.10 -3.49 11.29
C GLY A 249 9.86 -4.29 10.93
N PHE A 250 9.60 -5.35 11.71
CA PHE A 250 8.46 -6.25 11.54
C PHE A 250 7.74 -6.44 12.86
N ALA A 251 6.42 -6.33 12.86
CA ALA A 251 5.58 -6.57 14.03
C ALA A 251 4.41 -7.48 13.70
N ILE A 252 4.08 -8.38 14.63
CA ILE A 252 2.90 -9.23 14.55
C ILE A 252 2.06 -9.12 15.82
N ALA A 253 0.75 -9.00 15.64
CA ALA A 253 -0.19 -8.87 16.74
C ALA A 253 -0.26 -10.12 17.61
N LYS A 254 -0.80 -9.94 18.83
CA LYS A 254 -0.96 -10.99 19.83
C LYS A 254 -1.67 -12.23 19.26
N ASP A 255 -1.11 -13.41 19.57
CA ASP A 255 -1.63 -14.73 19.21
C ASP A 255 -1.75 -14.99 17.69
N ARG A 256 -1.04 -14.21 16.88
CA ARG A 256 -0.99 -14.36 15.42
C ARG A 256 0.31 -15.06 15.00
N ARG A 257 0.33 -15.56 13.77
CA ARG A 257 1.52 -16.14 13.14
C ARG A 257 1.50 -15.86 11.65
N SER A 258 2.68 -15.63 11.09
CA SER A 258 2.91 -15.50 9.64
C SER A 258 4.26 -16.10 9.27
N LEU A 259 4.55 -16.16 7.97
CA LEU A 259 5.81 -16.67 7.45
C LEU A 259 6.64 -15.53 6.89
N TYR A 260 7.89 -15.44 7.32
CA TYR A 260 8.84 -14.41 6.88
C TYR A 260 10.10 -15.11 6.37
N ASN A 261 10.40 -14.91 5.07
CA ASN A 261 11.57 -15.51 4.43
C ASN A 261 12.43 -14.42 3.79
N ASP A 262 13.75 -14.50 4.00
CA ASP A 262 14.73 -13.63 3.35
C ASP A 262 14.42 -12.13 3.55
N CYS A 263 13.93 -11.79 4.73
CA CYS A 263 13.55 -10.42 5.08
C CYS A 263 14.72 -9.65 5.69
N PHE A 264 14.66 -8.32 5.58
CA PHE A 264 15.73 -7.46 6.04
C PHE A 264 15.16 -6.25 6.81
N ALA A 265 15.83 -5.84 7.90
CA ALA A 265 15.57 -4.59 8.57
C ALA A 265 16.88 -3.85 8.84
N TYR A 266 16.92 -2.55 8.53
CA TYR A 266 18.14 -1.77 8.55
C TYR A 266 17.95 -0.42 9.22
N TRP A 267 18.97 0.01 9.95
CA TRP A 267 19.06 1.32 10.58
C TRP A 267 20.42 1.93 10.24
N TYR A 268 20.43 2.86 9.32
CA TYR A 268 21.63 3.63 8.96
C TYR A 268 21.94 4.71 9.99
N SER A 269 20.88 5.36 10.50
CA SER A 269 21.00 6.39 11.52
C SER A 269 20.21 5.99 12.77
N ASN A 270 20.88 5.93 13.92
CA ASN A 270 20.20 5.67 15.19
C ASN A 270 19.47 6.94 15.65
N ARG A 271 18.32 7.21 15.06
CA ARG A 271 17.51 8.40 15.36
C ARG A 271 16.68 8.26 16.62
N GLY A 272 16.55 7.04 17.17
CA GLY A 272 15.65 6.74 18.26
C GLY A 272 16.32 6.14 19.50
N GLU A 273 15.55 5.98 20.53
CA GLU A 273 15.96 5.33 21.78
C GLU A 273 15.96 3.79 21.66
N LYS A 274 15.12 3.26 20.76
CA LYS A 274 14.87 1.82 20.63
C LYS A 274 14.60 1.44 19.19
N HIS A 275 15.32 0.41 18.71
CA HIS A 275 15.09 -0.26 17.45
C HIS A 275 14.77 -1.73 17.68
N VAL A 276 13.78 -2.28 16.97
CA VAL A 276 13.36 -3.68 17.10
C VAL A 276 13.32 -4.33 15.71
N GLY A 277 14.09 -5.39 15.53
CA GLY A 277 14.10 -6.17 14.29
C GLY A 277 12.76 -6.84 14.05
N PHE A 278 12.38 -7.72 14.96
CA PHE A 278 11.09 -8.41 14.95
C PHE A 278 10.37 -8.30 16.30
N LYS A 279 9.10 -7.90 16.30
CA LYS A 279 8.26 -7.78 17.48
C LYS A 279 7.05 -8.70 17.41
N ALA A 280 6.88 -9.58 18.41
CA ALA A 280 5.63 -10.29 18.65
C ALA A 280 4.94 -9.66 19.85
N GLU A 281 3.74 -9.09 19.68
CA GLU A 281 3.01 -8.43 20.77
C GLU A 281 2.55 -9.39 21.88
N GLY A 282 2.38 -10.66 21.54
CA GLY A 282 2.10 -11.75 22.48
C GLY A 282 3.17 -12.84 22.41
N LYS A 283 2.75 -14.10 22.31
CA LYS A 283 3.65 -15.23 22.12
C LYS A 283 4.23 -15.22 20.71
N PHE A 284 5.52 -15.54 20.60
CA PHE A 284 6.15 -15.69 19.30
C PHE A 284 5.76 -17.04 18.66
N ASN A 285 4.94 -16.99 17.61
CA ASN A 285 4.41 -18.16 16.91
C ASN A 285 4.76 -18.19 15.41
N SER A 286 5.39 -17.16 14.89
CA SER A 286 5.75 -17.05 13.48
C SER A 286 6.97 -17.88 13.13
N SER A 287 7.10 -18.30 11.87
CA SER A 287 8.33 -18.83 11.31
C SER A 287 9.05 -17.71 10.57
N VAL A 288 10.27 -17.41 11.01
CA VAL A 288 11.12 -16.36 10.46
C VAL A 288 12.44 -17.01 10.01
N ARG A 289 12.73 -16.96 8.71
CA ARG A 289 13.92 -17.59 8.11
C ARG A 289 14.75 -16.56 7.38
N ASN A 290 16.08 -16.67 7.53
CA ASN A 290 17.04 -15.79 6.87
C ASN A 290 16.75 -14.31 7.14
N LEU A 291 16.50 -13.94 8.40
CA LEU A 291 16.33 -12.55 8.80
C LEU A 291 17.69 -11.86 8.87
N ASN A 292 17.87 -10.79 8.14
CA ASN A 292 19.05 -9.95 8.19
C ASN A 292 18.74 -8.65 8.93
N LEU A 293 19.57 -8.30 9.90
CA LEU A 293 19.45 -7.06 10.68
C LEU A 293 20.73 -6.26 10.58
N GLY A 294 20.65 -5.02 10.16
CA GLY A 294 21.77 -4.08 10.11
C GLY A 294 21.56 -2.91 11.07
N PHE A 295 22.37 -2.81 12.12
CA PHE A 295 22.33 -1.69 13.07
C PHE A 295 23.53 -0.76 12.86
N ALA A 296 23.30 0.56 12.77
CA ALA A 296 24.37 1.52 12.68
C ALA A 296 25.25 1.51 13.96
N THR A 297 26.55 1.68 13.78
CA THR A 297 27.50 1.69 14.90
C THR A 297 27.74 3.08 15.48
N HIS A 298 27.52 4.12 14.68
CA HIS A 298 27.66 5.50 15.12
C HIS A 298 26.34 6.02 15.69
N ASN A 299 26.39 6.70 16.83
CA ASN A 299 25.20 7.15 17.54
C ASN A 299 24.22 6.03 17.84
N ALA A 300 24.72 4.91 18.37
CA ALA A 300 23.90 3.74 18.65
C ALA A 300 22.68 4.10 19.51
N ALA A 301 21.50 3.60 19.12
CA ALA A 301 20.32 3.67 19.97
C ALA A 301 20.62 3.02 21.33
N LYS A 302 19.94 3.48 22.38
CA LYS A 302 20.12 2.89 23.71
C LYS A 302 19.72 1.42 23.73
N GLN A 303 18.80 1.02 22.87
CA GLN A 303 18.34 -0.37 22.72
C GLN A 303 18.25 -0.76 21.26
N ASN A 304 18.99 -1.79 20.88
CA ASN A 304 18.90 -2.47 19.59
C ASN A 304 18.51 -3.92 19.86
N ILE A 305 17.25 -4.27 19.60
CA ILE A 305 16.63 -5.52 19.96
C ILE A 305 16.40 -6.35 18.69
N VAL A 306 16.91 -7.58 18.69
CA VAL A 306 16.72 -8.51 17.55
C VAL A 306 15.29 -9.05 17.53
N LEU A 307 14.82 -9.56 18.67
CA LEU A 307 13.50 -10.17 18.82
C LEU A 307 12.90 -9.69 20.16
N GLU A 308 11.76 -9.01 20.09
CA GLU A 308 10.97 -8.63 21.27
C GLU A 308 9.71 -9.50 21.33
N VAL A 309 9.48 -10.14 22.45
CA VAL A 309 8.33 -11.05 22.67
C VAL A 309 7.56 -10.60 23.89
N GLY A 310 6.27 -10.33 23.72
CA GLY A 310 5.39 -9.84 24.80
C GLY A 310 5.02 -10.91 25.83
N GLU A 311 4.89 -12.18 25.41
CA GLU A 311 4.51 -13.30 26.29
C GLU A 311 5.36 -14.55 26.02
N ALA A 312 5.78 -15.23 27.07
CA ALA A 312 6.52 -16.51 26.96
C ALA A 312 5.65 -17.66 26.42
N GLY A 313 6.29 -18.75 25.96
CA GLY A 313 5.63 -20.02 25.63
C GLY A 313 5.10 -20.14 24.20
N GLY A 314 5.60 -19.33 23.26
CA GLY A 314 5.33 -19.48 21.82
C GLY A 314 6.01 -20.70 21.20
N LYS A 315 5.59 -21.04 19.97
CA LYS A 315 6.11 -22.17 19.17
C LYS A 315 6.83 -21.70 17.90
N GLY A 316 7.09 -20.40 17.77
CA GLY A 316 7.78 -19.83 16.62
C GLY A 316 9.26 -20.22 16.57
N ASP A 317 9.87 -20.01 15.43
CA ASP A 317 11.29 -20.19 15.19
C ASP A 317 11.87 -19.03 14.37
N LEU A 318 13.08 -18.64 14.71
CA LEU A 318 13.89 -17.69 13.98
C LEU A 318 15.20 -18.42 13.60
N THR A 319 15.35 -18.72 12.32
CA THR A 319 16.48 -19.53 11.81
C THR A 319 17.32 -18.74 10.84
N ASN A 320 18.63 -19.01 10.83
CA ASN A 320 19.61 -18.31 9.97
C ASN A 320 19.55 -16.79 10.17
N LEU A 321 19.60 -16.35 11.41
CA LEU A 321 19.70 -14.93 11.75
C LEU A 321 21.08 -14.40 11.38
N HIS A 322 21.13 -13.33 10.59
CA HIS A 322 22.35 -12.58 10.34
C HIS A 322 22.24 -11.19 10.95
N ILE A 323 23.25 -10.78 11.71
CA ILE A 323 23.30 -9.45 12.34
C ILE A 323 24.58 -8.75 11.89
N GLU A 324 24.42 -7.67 11.17
CA GLU A 324 25.50 -6.74 10.90
C GLU A 324 25.68 -5.81 12.12
N ASN A 325 26.93 -5.67 12.58
CA ASN A 325 27.29 -4.91 13.76
C ASN A 325 26.70 -5.45 15.08
N GLU A 326 26.84 -6.76 15.31
CA GLU A 326 26.33 -7.44 16.52
C GLU A 326 26.77 -6.78 17.83
N SER A 327 27.93 -6.09 17.84
CA SER A 327 28.46 -5.40 19.02
C SER A 327 27.53 -4.33 19.60
N VAL A 328 26.62 -3.75 18.81
CA VAL A 328 25.64 -2.75 19.28
C VAL A 328 24.30 -3.35 19.69
N VAL A 329 24.13 -4.66 19.56
CA VAL A 329 22.89 -5.36 19.98
C VAL A 329 22.82 -5.37 21.50
N THR A 330 21.75 -4.83 22.05
CA THR A 330 21.55 -4.71 23.51
C THR A 330 20.74 -5.89 24.07
N SER A 331 19.91 -6.53 23.26
CA SER A 331 19.10 -7.67 23.68
C SER A 331 18.73 -8.59 22.53
N ILE A 332 18.90 -9.88 22.76
CA ILE A 332 18.22 -10.96 22.02
C ILE A 332 17.26 -11.60 23.03
N THR A 333 16.06 -11.05 23.12
CA THR A 333 15.06 -11.57 24.05
C THR A 333 14.64 -12.97 23.62
N HIS A 334 14.58 -13.92 24.56
CA HIS A 334 14.15 -15.28 24.28
C HIS A 334 15.05 -16.04 23.25
N LYS A 335 16.34 -16.12 23.53
CA LYS A 335 17.34 -16.84 22.70
C LYS A 335 16.94 -18.26 22.30
N HIS A 336 16.04 -18.92 23.02
CA HIS A 336 15.57 -20.27 22.69
C HIS A 336 14.75 -20.36 21.39
N TYR A 337 14.24 -19.24 20.84
CA TYR A 337 13.62 -19.20 19.53
C TYR A 337 14.61 -19.04 18.38
N VAL A 338 15.85 -18.65 18.68
CA VAL A 338 16.90 -18.41 17.69
C VAL A 338 17.67 -19.70 17.47
N ARG A 339 17.72 -20.16 16.22
CA ARG A 339 18.41 -21.39 15.80
C ARG A 339 19.34 -21.14 14.64
#